data_19e32bc962a83d9f99877b79601a3918
#
_entry.id   19e32bc962a83d9f99877b79601a3918
#
_cell.length_a   1.000
_cell.length_b   1.000
_cell.length_c   1.000
_cell.angle_alpha   90.00
_cell.angle_beta   90.00
_cell.angle_gamma   90.00
#
_symmetry.space_group_name_H-M   'P 1'
#
loop_
_entity.id
_entity.type
_entity.pdbx_description
1 polymer ?
#
loop_
_entity_poly.entity_id
_entity_poly.type
_entity_poly.pdbx_seq_one_letter_code
_entity_poly.pdbx_strand_id
1 'polypeptide(L)'
;MLEDYTVIDLEMTGLNVKTDAIIETGAVRVRGGEIADTYSALIFTGRKLPERITELTGITPEMVRAGREPEAAMAEFFAFVGEDILVGQNI
;
A
#
# COMPACT_ATOMS: atom_id res chain seq x y z
N MET A 1 4.41 8.84 24.66
CA MET A 1 4.78 8.77 23.24
C MET A 1 4.48 7.37 22.69
N LEU A 2 3.95 7.31 21.49
CA LEU A 2 3.62 6.04 20.86
C LEU A 2 4.89 5.33 20.41
N GLU A 3 5.12 4.09 20.87
CA GLU A 3 6.32 3.35 20.53
C GLU A 3 6.03 2.10 19.69
N ASP A 4 4.81 1.57 19.76
CA ASP A 4 4.41 0.38 19.02
C ASP A 4 3.24 0.74 18.11
N TYR A 5 3.49 0.69 16.79
CA TYR A 5 2.48 1.05 15.79
C TYR A 5 2.92 0.55 14.42
N THR A 6 2.03 0.62 13.46
CA THR A 6 2.35 0.31 12.06
C THR A 6 1.98 1.52 11.20
N VAL A 7 2.96 2.01 10.44
CA VAL A 7 2.73 3.08 9.46
C VAL A 7 2.28 2.42 8.16
N ILE A 8 1.19 2.90 7.59
CA ILE A 8 0.69 2.37 6.32
C ILE A 8 0.69 3.45 5.25
N ASP A 9 0.87 3.02 4.01
CA ASP A 9 0.82 3.89 2.85
C ASP A 9 0.18 3.12 1.70
N LEU A 10 -0.71 3.77 0.97
CA LEU A 10 -1.41 3.16 -0.17
C LEU A 10 -1.24 4.05 -1.39
N GLU A 11 -0.98 3.41 -2.55
CA GLU A 11 -0.98 4.10 -3.83
C GLU A 11 -2.17 3.61 -4.65
N MET A 12 -2.84 4.53 -5.33
CA MET A 12 -4.06 4.25 -6.08
C MET A 12 -3.97 4.81 -7.50
N THR A 13 -4.86 4.37 -8.37
CA THR A 13 -4.94 4.91 -9.73
C THR A 13 -5.42 6.36 -9.76
N GLY A 14 -6.00 6.85 -8.67
CA GLY A 14 -6.47 8.22 -8.53
C GLY A 14 -7.00 8.47 -7.13
N LEU A 15 -7.71 9.56 -6.95
CA LEU A 15 -8.19 10.01 -5.63
C LEU A 15 -9.61 9.57 -5.29
N ASN A 16 -10.34 8.97 -6.22
CA ASN A 16 -11.71 8.55 -5.99
C ASN A 16 -11.76 7.14 -5.42
N VAL A 17 -11.98 7.04 -4.12
CA VAL A 17 -12.00 5.75 -3.41
C VAL A 17 -13.08 4.79 -3.90
N LYS A 18 -14.11 5.30 -4.59
CA LYS A 18 -15.20 4.46 -5.11
C LYS A 18 -14.89 3.83 -6.46
N THR A 19 -14.10 4.52 -7.29
CA THR A 19 -13.84 4.11 -8.66
C THR A 19 -12.39 3.78 -8.95
N ASP A 20 -11.46 4.28 -8.15
CA ASP A 20 -10.05 4.02 -8.36
C ASP A 20 -9.60 2.76 -7.62
N ALA A 21 -8.53 2.15 -8.11
CA ALA A 21 -8.02 0.89 -7.57
C ALA A 21 -6.73 1.12 -6.80
N ILE A 22 -6.53 0.32 -5.75
CA ILE A 22 -5.27 0.29 -5.00
C ILE A 22 -4.27 -0.48 -5.85
N ILE A 23 -3.09 0.10 -6.09
CA ILE A 23 -2.02 -0.51 -6.90
C ILE A 23 -0.77 -0.83 -6.09
N GLU A 24 -0.67 -0.31 -4.88
CA GLU A 24 0.42 -0.67 -3.97
C GLU A 24 -0.03 -0.51 -2.53
N THR A 25 0.38 -1.46 -1.69
CA THR A 25 0.22 -1.35 -0.24
C THR A 25 1.60 -1.42 0.39
N GLY A 26 1.83 -0.56 1.38
CA GLY A 26 3.07 -0.56 2.13
C GLY A 26 2.79 -0.45 3.62
N ALA A 27 3.64 -1.04 4.43
CA ALA A 27 3.54 -0.95 5.87
C ALA A 27 4.91 -1.06 6.52
N VAL A 28 5.08 -0.30 7.60
CA VAL A 28 6.31 -0.34 8.40
C VAL A 28 5.90 -0.56 9.85
N ARG A 29 6.31 -1.68 10.41
CA ARG A 29 6.04 -2.01 11.82
C ARG A 29 7.10 -1.39 12.70
N VAL A 30 6.65 -0.64 13.70
CA VAL A 30 7.54 0.01 14.66
C VAL A 30 7.32 -0.61 16.04
N ARG A 31 8.40 -0.97 16.71
CA ARG A 31 8.38 -1.54 18.07
C ARG A 31 9.46 -0.85 18.88
N GLY A 32 9.06 -0.32 20.03
CA GLY A 32 10.00 0.40 20.89
C GLY A 32 10.62 1.61 20.20
N GLY A 33 9.88 2.25 19.30
CA GLY A 33 10.37 3.40 18.54
C GLY A 33 11.31 3.06 17.38
N GLU A 34 11.54 1.78 17.10
CA GLU A 34 12.45 1.34 16.04
C GLU A 34 11.72 0.51 14.98
N ILE A 35 12.20 0.57 13.74
CA ILE A 35 11.64 -0.23 12.66
C ILE A 35 11.94 -1.71 12.91
N ALA A 36 10.87 -2.49 13.06
CA ALA A 36 10.98 -3.92 13.34
C ALA A 36 10.81 -4.76 12.06
N ASP A 37 9.95 -4.33 11.13
CA ASP A 37 9.69 -5.08 9.90
C ASP A 37 9.02 -4.17 8.88
N THR A 38 9.10 -4.54 7.61
CA THR A 38 8.47 -3.80 6.52
C THR A 38 7.73 -4.75 5.58
N TYR A 39 6.69 -4.24 4.94
CA TYR A 39 5.92 -4.97 3.94
C TYR A 39 5.62 -4.04 2.77
N SER A 40 5.70 -4.57 1.56
CA SER A 40 5.32 -3.82 0.36
C SER A 40 4.85 -4.81 -0.70
N ALA A 41 3.79 -4.44 -1.42
CA ALA A 41 3.28 -5.26 -2.51
C ALA A 41 2.63 -4.40 -3.57
N LEU A 42 2.94 -4.69 -4.84
CA LEU A 42 2.24 -4.15 -5.99
C LEU A 42 1.01 -5.02 -6.24
N ILE A 43 -0.10 -4.38 -6.59
CA ILE A 43 -1.38 -5.06 -6.76
C ILE A 43 -1.87 -4.88 -8.18
N PHE A 44 -2.26 -5.98 -8.81
CA PHE A 44 -2.79 -5.97 -10.16
C PHE A 44 -4.12 -5.22 -10.22
N THR A 45 -4.31 -4.43 -11.28
CA THR A 45 -5.61 -3.91 -11.67
C THR A 45 -5.73 -3.92 -13.17
N GLY A 46 -6.95 -4.17 -13.67
CA GLY A 46 -7.25 -4.05 -15.10
C GLY A 46 -7.51 -2.62 -15.53
N ARG A 47 -7.50 -1.67 -14.59
CA ARG A 47 -7.72 -0.27 -14.89
C ARG A 47 -6.48 0.35 -15.55
N LYS A 48 -6.72 1.35 -16.39
CA LYS A 48 -5.61 2.11 -16.97
C LYS A 48 -4.94 2.93 -15.88
N LEU A 49 -3.62 2.90 -15.86
CA LEU A 49 -2.82 3.70 -14.93
C LEU A 49 -2.56 5.07 -15.56
N PRO A 50 -3.08 6.17 -14.96
CA PRO A 50 -2.80 7.50 -15.50
C PRO A 50 -1.31 7.82 -15.45
N GLU A 51 -0.81 8.47 -16.51
CA GLU A 51 0.61 8.84 -16.60
C GLU A 51 1.11 9.60 -15.39
N ARG A 52 0.28 10.51 -14.86
CA ARG A 52 0.69 11.31 -13.69
C ARG A 52 0.97 10.45 -12.46
N ILE A 53 0.30 9.29 -12.33
CA ILE A 53 0.54 8.40 -11.21
C ILE A 53 1.94 7.78 -11.36
N THR A 54 2.30 7.36 -12.57
CA THR A 54 3.66 6.87 -12.83
C THR A 54 4.70 7.95 -12.53
N GLU A 55 4.45 9.18 -12.93
CA GLU A 55 5.37 10.29 -12.68
C GLU A 55 5.55 10.57 -11.18
N LEU A 56 4.46 10.48 -10.41
CA LEU A 56 4.49 10.75 -8.98
C LEU A 56 5.10 9.61 -8.16
N THR A 57 4.82 8.38 -8.53
CA THR A 57 5.14 7.21 -7.70
C THR A 57 6.28 6.37 -8.24
N GLY A 58 6.58 6.47 -9.54
CA GLY A 58 7.52 5.57 -10.21
C GLY A 58 6.91 4.24 -10.59
N ILE A 59 5.64 3.99 -10.25
CA ILE A 59 4.97 2.74 -10.59
C ILE A 59 4.52 2.79 -12.06
N THR A 60 4.96 1.82 -12.84
CA THR A 60 4.64 1.75 -14.27
C THR A 60 3.48 0.81 -14.54
N PRO A 61 2.82 0.92 -15.73
CA PRO A 61 1.78 -0.05 -16.10
C PRO A 61 2.28 -1.49 -16.11
N GLU A 62 3.54 -1.72 -16.51
CA GLU A 62 4.14 -3.06 -16.51
C GLU A 62 4.26 -3.62 -15.10
N MET A 63 4.65 -2.79 -14.15
CA MET A 63 4.75 -3.19 -12.73
C MET A 63 3.40 -3.60 -12.19
N VAL A 64 2.35 -2.83 -12.50
CA VAL A 64 0.99 -3.13 -12.05
C VAL A 64 0.49 -4.44 -12.67
N ARG A 65 0.76 -4.67 -13.96
CA ARG A 65 0.35 -5.91 -14.62
C ARG A 65 1.02 -7.14 -14.01
N ALA A 66 2.22 -6.99 -13.47
CA ALA A 66 2.94 -8.07 -12.79
C ALA A 66 2.62 -8.15 -11.29
N GLY A 67 1.72 -7.31 -10.82
CA GLY A 67 1.35 -7.25 -9.41
C GLY A 67 0.57 -8.46 -8.94
N ARG A 68 0.45 -8.55 -7.62
CA ARG A 68 -0.25 -9.66 -6.98
C ARG A 68 -1.75 -9.55 -7.20
N GLU A 69 -2.42 -10.68 -7.12
CA GLU A 69 -3.88 -10.74 -7.19
C GLU A 69 -4.46 -9.96 -5.99
N PRO A 70 -5.47 -9.07 -6.21
CA PRO A 70 -5.93 -8.14 -5.17
C PRO A 70 -6.37 -8.77 -3.85
N GLU A 71 -7.16 -9.85 -3.91
CA GLU A 71 -7.64 -10.48 -2.67
C GLU A 71 -6.49 -11.05 -1.84
N ALA A 72 -5.54 -11.72 -2.50
CA ALA A 72 -4.36 -12.28 -1.83
C ALA A 72 -3.50 -11.17 -1.23
N ALA A 73 -3.28 -10.10 -1.99
CA ALA A 73 -2.47 -8.96 -1.53
C ALA A 73 -3.11 -8.28 -0.31
N MET A 74 -4.41 -8.07 -0.33
CA MET A 74 -5.09 -7.43 0.79
C MET A 74 -5.12 -8.33 2.02
N ALA A 75 -5.27 -9.64 1.85
CA ALA A 75 -5.21 -10.58 2.96
C ALA A 75 -3.81 -10.55 3.62
N GLU A 76 -2.75 -10.51 2.82
CA GLU A 76 -1.38 -10.39 3.32
C GLU A 76 -1.16 -9.08 4.06
N PHE A 77 -1.67 -7.98 3.49
CA PHE A 77 -1.55 -6.67 4.10
C PHE A 77 -2.24 -6.64 5.48
N PHE A 78 -3.48 -7.11 5.56
CA PHE A 78 -4.21 -7.17 6.82
C PHE A 78 -3.54 -8.10 7.84
N ALA A 79 -2.98 -9.22 7.38
CA ALA A 79 -2.23 -10.11 8.27
C ALA A 79 -0.98 -9.42 8.83
N PHE A 80 -0.30 -8.64 8.00
CA PHE A 80 0.90 -7.91 8.44
C PHE A 80 0.55 -6.85 9.49
N VAL A 81 -0.49 -6.03 9.25
CA VAL A 81 -0.83 -4.96 10.19
C VAL A 81 -1.47 -5.49 11.48
N GLY A 82 -2.16 -6.62 11.41
CA GLY A 82 -2.79 -7.25 12.58
C GLY A 82 -3.71 -6.30 13.33
N GLU A 83 -3.52 -6.22 14.63
CA GLU A 83 -4.32 -5.36 15.51
C GLU A 83 -3.57 -4.11 15.95
N ASP A 84 -2.50 -3.77 15.24
CA ASP A 84 -1.70 -2.60 15.59
C ASP A 84 -2.48 -1.30 15.45
N ILE A 85 -2.05 -0.30 16.22
CA ILE A 85 -2.46 1.08 15.96
C ILE A 85 -1.87 1.47 14.62
N LEU A 86 -2.71 1.99 13.73
CA LEU A 86 -2.28 2.36 12.38
C LEU A 86 -2.05 3.86 12.29
N VAL A 87 -0.93 4.22 11.66
CA VAL A 87 -0.59 5.62 11.36
C VAL A 87 -0.48 5.72 9.84
N GLY A 88 -1.27 6.59 9.23
CA GLY A 88 -1.28 6.71 7.77
C GLY A 88 -0.88 8.10 7.31
N GLN A 89 -0.39 8.17 6.07
CA GLN A 89 -0.11 9.44 5.40
C GLN A 89 -1.14 9.64 4.29
N ASN A 90 -1.68 10.86 4.19
CA ASN A 90 -2.60 11.24 3.11
C ASN A 90 -3.88 10.39 3.02
N ILE A 91 -4.36 9.97 4.17
CA ILE A 91 -5.61 9.20 4.22
C ILE A 91 -6.75 10.02 4.79
#